data_50790bdab392333eb721930370d6d259
#
_entry.id   50790bdab392333eb721930370d6d259
#
_cell.length_a   1.000
_cell.length_b   1.000
_cell.length_c   1.000
_cell.angle_alpha   90.00
_cell.angle_beta   90.00
_cell.angle_gamma   90.00
#
_symmetry.space_group_name_H-M   'P 1'
#
loop_
_entity.id
_entity.type
_entity.pdbx_description
1 polymer ?
#
loop_
_entity_poly.entity_id
_entity_poly.type
_entity_poly.pdbx_seq_one_letter_code
_entity_poly.pdbx_strand_id
1 'polypeptide(L)'
;MIDWVPGPALAAYHAGVTVICELSAQFTDQAWAAPTTCPEWRAADLAGHLRCVADDYHEYLDDAPLSRLSRLMARGPGPDSLARKLARQNAAELAALPDAAGPEHIAAFAASARAYAARALAVWDLPHHRYCDTVVTVGGMMGAACAEWHLHAWDLAASLGKDYQPASPELLAAGWQAGIPHLPLATVARRGAAIAVAGAPARRAGGNGRAGAPQPDGAWEALLLASGRAPR
;
A
#
# COMPACT_ATOMS: atom_id res chain seq x y z
N MET A 1 12.63 18.80 -4.86
CA MET A 1 11.56 17.95 -4.27
C MET A 1 10.49 17.85 -5.33
N ILE A 2 10.02 16.65 -5.66
CA ILE A 2 8.94 16.45 -6.63
C ILE A 2 7.62 16.67 -5.89
N ASP A 3 6.74 17.50 -6.47
CA ASP A 3 5.46 17.80 -5.85
C ASP A 3 4.42 16.72 -6.22
N TRP A 4 3.64 16.30 -5.22
CA TRP A 4 2.50 15.41 -5.40
C TRP A 4 1.27 16.22 -5.81
N VAL A 5 1.06 16.35 -7.12
CA VAL A 5 -0.01 17.17 -7.74
C VAL A 5 -0.89 16.32 -8.66
N PRO A 6 -2.15 16.72 -8.94
CA PRO A 6 -3.17 15.87 -9.58
C PRO A 6 -2.73 15.15 -10.85
N GLY A 7 -2.16 15.85 -11.83
CA GLY A 7 -1.86 15.26 -13.14
C GLY A 7 -0.86 14.11 -13.08
N PRO A 8 0.39 14.33 -12.63
CA PRO A 8 1.39 13.27 -12.47
C PRO A 8 0.95 12.19 -11.47
N ALA A 9 0.27 12.56 -10.38
CA ALA A 9 -0.24 11.63 -9.39
C ALA A 9 -1.24 10.65 -9.99
N LEU A 10 -2.20 11.14 -10.76
CA LEU A 10 -3.21 10.33 -11.43
C LEU A 10 -2.59 9.37 -12.46
N ALA A 11 -1.61 9.84 -13.21
CA ALA A 11 -0.87 9.00 -14.16
C ALA A 11 -0.15 7.85 -13.45
N ALA A 12 0.56 8.12 -12.36
CA ALA A 12 1.24 7.10 -11.56
C ALA A 12 0.25 6.11 -10.91
N TYR A 13 -0.87 6.63 -10.38
CA TYR A 13 -1.93 5.81 -9.81
C TYR A 13 -2.50 4.81 -10.84
N HIS A 14 -2.85 5.28 -12.03
CA HIS A 14 -3.36 4.42 -13.10
C HIS A 14 -2.30 3.45 -13.63
N ALA A 15 -1.03 3.84 -13.66
CA ALA A 15 0.06 2.93 -13.99
C ALA A 15 0.15 1.77 -12.99
N GLY A 16 0.01 2.03 -11.68
CA GLY A 16 -0.05 0.99 -10.65
C GLY A 16 -1.22 0.01 -10.86
N VAL A 17 -2.42 0.53 -11.11
CA VAL A 17 -3.58 -0.32 -11.42
C VAL A 17 -3.36 -1.16 -12.69
N THR A 18 -2.80 -0.55 -13.72
CA THR A 18 -2.56 -1.22 -15.01
C THR A 18 -1.55 -2.36 -14.86
N VAL A 19 -0.41 -2.12 -14.20
CA VAL A 19 0.62 -3.14 -14.03
C VAL A 19 0.15 -4.31 -13.16
N ILE A 20 -0.70 -4.07 -12.16
CA ILE A 20 -1.34 -5.15 -11.39
C ILE A 20 -2.18 -6.03 -12.33
N CYS A 21 -3.01 -5.44 -13.19
CA CYS A 21 -3.80 -6.19 -14.16
C CYS A 21 -2.92 -6.99 -15.14
N GLU A 22 -1.85 -6.38 -15.66
CA GLU A 22 -0.93 -7.01 -16.61
C GLU A 22 -0.14 -8.18 -16.00
N LEU A 23 0.31 -8.03 -14.75
CA LEU A 23 0.95 -9.11 -14.00
C LEU A 23 -0.04 -10.23 -13.72
N SER A 24 -1.23 -9.90 -13.24
CA SER A 24 -2.27 -10.86 -12.90
C SER A 24 -2.74 -11.70 -14.08
N ALA A 25 -2.76 -11.13 -15.28
CA ALA A 25 -3.08 -11.86 -16.51
C ALA A 25 -2.06 -12.98 -16.88
N GLN A 26 -0.92 -13.01 -16.22
CA GLN A 26 0.14 -14.01 -16.43
C GLN A 26 0.07 -15.16 -15.42
N PHE A 27 -0.81 -15.06 -14.41
CA PHE A 27 -0.94 -16.10 -13.41
C PHE A 27 -1.73 -17.29 -13.96
N THR A 28 -1.18 -18.49 -13.78
CA THR A 28 -1.90 -19.75 -13.93
C THR A 28 -2.65 -20.07 -12.62
N ASP A 29 -3.54 -21.06 -12.64
CA ASP A 29 -4.23 -21.53 -11.42
C ASP A 29 -3.24 -21.91 -10.31
N GLN A 30 -2.14 -22.59 -10.69
CA GLN A 30 -1.08 -22.94 -9.75
C GLN A 30 -0.37 -21.69 -9.18
N ALA A 31 -0.15 -20.65 -10.00
CA ALA A 31 0.48 -19.42 -9.56
C ALA A 31 -0.43 -18.63 -8.61
N TRP A 32 -1.75 -18.67 -8.79
CA TRP A 32 -2.69 -18.07 -7.85
C TRP A 32 -2.65 -18.71 -6.45
N ALA A 33 -2.35 -20.00 -6.37
CA ALA A 33 -2.18 -20.73 -5.12
C ALA A 33 -0.79 -20.56 -4.49
N ALA A 34 0.19 -19.99 -5.20
CA ALA A 34 1.55 -19.82 -4.73
C ALA A 34 1.66 -18.75 -3.64
N PRO A 35 2.61 -18.91 -2.67
CA PRO A 35 2.87 -17.89 -1.66
C PRO A 35 3.44 -16.61 -2.30
N THR A 36 3.14 -15.47 -1.68
CA THR A 36 3.70 -14.17 -2.06
C THR A 36 4.84 -13.75 -1.12
N THR A 37 5.41 -12.58 -1.37
CA THR A 37 6.32 -11.91 -0.43
C THR A 37 5.60 -11.38 0.81
N CYS A 38 4.27 -11.24 0.77
CA CYS A 38 3.45 -10.98 1.95
C CYS A 38 3.31 -12.28 2.75
N PRO A 39 3.86 -12.38 3.98
CA PRO A 39 3.78 -13.58 4.78
C PRO A 39 2.32 -14.03 4.98
N GLU A 40 2.11 -15.35 4.90
CA GLU A 40 0.81 -16.00 5.06
C GLU A 40 -0.21 -15.77 3.93
N TRP A 41 0.12 -14.98 2.89
CA TRP A 41 -0.76 -14.71 1.76
C TRP A 41 -0.31 -15.41 0.49
N ARG A 42 -1.25 -16.09 -0.15
CA ARG A 42 -1.13 -16.55 -1.53
C ARG A 42 -1.43 -15.38 -2.49
N ALA A 43 -1.11 -15.54 -3.76
CA ALA A 43 -1.42 -14.52 -4.77
C ALA A 43 -2.94 -14.23 -4.85
N ALA A 44 -3.80 -15.24 -4.67
CA ALA A 44 -5.25 -15.05 -4.62
C ALA A 44 -5.69 -14.22 -3.40
N ASP A 45 -5.06 -14.42 -2.24
CA ASP A 45 -5.35 -13.63 -1.03
C ASP A 45 -4.93 -12.17 -1.22
N LEU A 46 -3.78 -11.93 -1.90
CA LEU A 46 -3.34 -10.59 -2.26
C LEU A 46 -4.30 -9.90 -3.24
N ALA A 47 -4.86 -10.63 -4.22
CA ALA A 47 -5.88 -10.10 -5.12
C ALA A 47 -7.17 -9.72 -4.37
N GLY A 48 -7.60 -10.54 -3.43
CA GLY A 48 -8.71 -10.23 -2.53
C GLY A 48 -8.46 -8.98 -1.69
N HIS A 49 -7.26 -8.87 -1.10
CA HIS A 49 -6.85 -7.71 -0.33
C HIS A 49 -6.88 -6.42 -1.18
N LEU A 50 -6.32 -6.44 -2.38
CA LEU A 50 -6.36 -5.28 -3.30
C LEU A 50 -7.80 -4.80 -3.55
N ARG A 51 -8.75 -5.73 -3.73
CA ARG A 51 -10.17 -5.40 -3.87
C ARG A 51 -10.71 -4.72 -2.61
N CYS A 52 -10.50 -5.32 -1.42
CA CYS A 52 -10.99 -4.76 -0.16
C CYS A 52 -10.46 -3.33 0.06
N VAL A 53 -9.16 -3.12 -0.14
CA VAL A 53 -8.54 -1.80 0.05
C VAL A 53 -9.08 -0.78 -0.95
N ALA A 54 -9.30 -1.16 -2.21
CA ALA A 54 -9.89 -0.25 -3.19
C ALA A 54 -11.32 0.15 -2.82
N ASP A 55 -12.11 -0.77 -2.26
CA ASP A 55 -13.47 -0.50 -1.77
C ASP A 55 -13.44 0.36 -0.50
N ASP A 56 -12.52 0.11 0.43
CA ASP A 56 -12.29 0.92 1.63
C ASP A 56 -11.98 2.39 1.30
N TYR A 57 -11.23 2.67 0.24
CA TYR A 57 -10.97 4.05 -0.17
C TYR A 57 -12.24 4.82 -0.56
N HIS A 58 -13.25 4.16 -1.11
CA HIS A 58 -14.55 4.76 -1.34
C HIS A 58 -15.26 5.08 -0.02
N GLU A 59 -15.28 4.13 0.92
CA GLU A 59 -15.87 4.33 2.24
C GLU A 59 -15.19 5.47 2.99
N TYR A 60 -13.86 5.55 2.94
CA TYR A 60 -13.10 6.63 3.56
C TYR A 60 -13.41 8.00 2.95
N LEU A 61 -13.64 8.06 1.64
CA LEU A 61 -14.00 9.29 0.96
C LEU A 61 -15.43 9.74 1.33
N ASP A 62 -16.37 8.82 1.49
CA ASP A 62 -17.76 9.10 1.86
C ASP A 62 -17.88 9.53 3.34
N ASP A 63 -16.99 9.04 4.20
CA ASP A 63 -16.97 9.32 5.65
C ASP A 63 -16.01 10.49 6.03
N ALA A 64 -15.43 11.18 5.05
CA ALA A 64 -14.57 12.34 5.28
C ALA A 64 -15.38 13.53 5.86
N PRO A 65 -14.83 14.33 6.82
CA PRO A 65 -13.49 14.29 7.41
C PRO A 65 -13.36 13.48 8.71
N LEU A 66 -14.39 12.78 9.15
CA LEU A 66 -14.45 12.04 10.44
C LEU A 66 -14.32 10.55 10.26
N SER A 67 -13.66 10.13 9.20
CA SER A 67 -13.62 8.75 8.76
C SER A 67 -13.28 7.74 9.86
N ARG A 68 -13.72 6.49 9.66
CA ARG A 68 -13.31 5.32 10.43
C ARG A 68 -11.78 5.28 10.59
N LEU A 69 -11.04 5.70 9.54
CA LEU A 69 -9.60 5.85 9.57
C LEU A 69 -9.15 6.90 10.61
N SER A 70 -9.81 8.07 10.70
CA SER A 70 -9.50 9.06 11.73
C SER A 70 -9.68 8.51 13.15
N ARG A 71 -10.72 7.73 13.38
CA ARG A 71 -10.93 7.05 14.67
C ARG A 71 -9.87 5.98 14.97
N LEU A 72 -9.42 5.27 13.94
CA LEU A 72 -8.35 4.30 14.04
C LEU A 72 -7.01 4.97 14.38
N MET A 73 -6.74 6.13 13.76
CA MET A 73 -5.49 6.88 13.88
C MET A 73 -5.45 7.81 15.10
N ALA A 74 -6.60 8.35 15.55
CA ALA A 74 -6.67 9.36 16.61
C ALA A 74 -6.28 8.87 18.01
N ARG A 75 -6.26 7.56 18.24
CA ARG A 75 -5.97 6.98 19.57
C ARG A 75 -4.52 6.55 19.75
N GLY A 76 -3.61 7.04 18.91
CA GLY A 76 -2.17 7.04 19.10
C GLY A 76 -1.52 5.76 19.67
N PRO A 77 -1.91 4.54 19.24
CA PRO A 77 -1.08 3.42 19.59
C PRO A 77 0.17 3.49 18.72
N GLY A 78 1.31 3.18 19.30
CA GLY A 78 2.56 3.15 18.55
C GLY A 78 2.45 2.30 17.28
N PRO A 79 3.38 2.50 16.35
CA PRO A 79 3.36 1.85 15.02
C PRO A 79 3.03 0.36 15.06
N ASP A 80 3.54 -0.40 16.02
CA ASP A 80 3.28 -1.85 16.16
C ASP A 80 1.82 -2.19 16.45
N SER A 81 1.09 -1.30 17.14
CA SER A 81 -0.30 -1.57 17.44
C SER A 81 -1.22 -1.20 16.28
N LEU A 82 -0.85 -0.22 15.46
CA LEU A 82 -1.54 0.09 14.21
C LEU A 82 -1.37 -1.06 13.22
N ALA A 83 -0.13 -1.54 13.01
CA ALA A 83 0.15 -2.68 12.15
C ALA A 83 -0.66 -3.92 12.53
N ARG A 84 -0.72 -4.26 13.83
CA ARG A 84 -1.55 -5.39 14.31
C ARG A 84 -3.05 -5.19 14.12
N LYS A 85 -3.54 -3.94 14.18
CA LYS A 85 -4.95 -3.66 13.91
C LYS A 85 -5.27 -3.82 12.43
N LEU A 86 -4.44 -3.24 11.57
CA LEU A 86 -4.58 -3.38 10.11
C LEU A 86 -4.50 -4.86 9.70
N ALA A 87 -3.54 -5.62 10.20
CA ALA A 87 -3.43 -7.04 9.92
C ALA A 87 -4.71 -7.83 10.31
N ARG A 88 -5.30 -7.53 11.47
CA ARG A 88 -6.58 -8.16 11.88
C ARG A 88 -7.76 -7.70 11.02
N GLN A 89 -7.81 -6.43 10.64
CA GLN A 89 -8.83 -5.91 9.75
C GLN A 89 -8.75 -6.61 8.39
N ASN A 90 -7.57 -6.62 7.77
CA ASN A 90 -7.34 -7.26 6.48
C ASN A 90 -7.72 -8.75 6.50
N ALA A 91 -7.35 -9.47 7.56
CA ALA A 91 -7.73 -10.87 7.71
C ALA A 91 -9.25 -11.06 7.82
N ALA A 92 -9.94 -10.18 8.52
CA ALA A 92 -11.41 -10.24 8.65
C ALA A 92 -12.11 -9.88 7.32
N GLU A 93 -11.59 -8.90 6.59
CA GLU A 93 -12.11 -8.50 5.28
C GLU A 93 -11.93 -9.60 4.24
N LEU A 94 -10.75 -10.22 4.17
CA LEU A 94 -10.49 -11.36 3.31
C LEU A 94 -11.43 -12.54 3.63
N ALA A 95 -11.64 -12.83 4.91
CA ALA A 95 -12.55 -13.89 5.33
C ALA A 95 -14.02 -13.61 5.01
N ALA A 96 -14.40 -12.35 4.85
CA ALA A 96 -15.76 -11.94 4.50
C ALA A 96 -16.01 -11.86 2.99
N LEU A 97 -14.95 -11.93 2.18
CA LEU A 97 -15.10 -11.92 0.72
C LEU A 97 -15.84 -13.18 0.24
N PRO A 98 -16.68 -13.04 -0.81
CA PRO A 98 -17.23 -14.20 -1.47
C PRO A 98 -16.12 -15.06 -2.04
N ASP A 99 -16.37 -16.38 -2.11
CA ASP A 99 -15.47 -17.31 -2.78
C ASP A 99 -15.42 -16.97 -4.27
N ALA A 100 -14.32 -16.36 -4.68
CA ALA A 100 -14.10 -15.89 -6.04
C ALA A 100 -12.64 -16.15 -6.45
N ALA A 101 -12.43 -16.35 -7.73
CA ALA A 101 -11.10 -16.58 -8.27
C ALA A 101 -10.25 -15.28 -8.25
N GLY A 102 -8.93 -15.43 -8.19
CA GLY A 102 -7.99 -14.30 -8.24
C GLY A 102 -8.27 -13.29 -9.36
N PRO A 103 -8.51 -13.73 -10.63
CA PRO A 103 -8.87 -12.83 -11.72
C PRO A 103 -10.13 -11.99 -11.48
N GLU A 104 -11.14 -12.54 -10.81
CA GLU A 104 -12.38 -11.82 -10.48
C GLU A 104 -12.13 -10.73 -9.45
N HIS A 105 -11.29 -11.01 -8.43
CA HIS A 105 -10.86 -10.01 -7.47
C HIS A 105 -10.06 -8.89 -8.13
N ILE A 106 -9.16 -9.19 -9.06
CA ILE A 106 -8.41 -8.17 -9.81
C ILE A 106 -9.32 -7.31 -10.69
N ALA A 107 -10.32 -7.90 -11.34
CA ALA A 107 -11.28 -7.15 -12.13
C ALA A 107 -12.09 -6.16 -11.26
N ALA A 108 -12.57 -6.62 -10.09
CA ALA A 108 -13.27 -5.78 -9.13
C ALA A 108 -12.37 -4.67 -8.57
N PHE A 109 -11.14 -5.00 -8.16
CA PHE A 109 -10.11 -4.04 -7.76
C PHE A 109 -9.93 -2.94 -8.80
N ALA A 110 -9.69 -3.32 -10.06
CA ALA A 110 -9.39 -2.36 -11.12
C ALA A 110 -10.58 -1.42 -11.40
N ALA A 111 -11.81 -1.93 -11.32
CA ALA A 111 -13.02 -1.12 -11.47
C ALA A 111 -13.18 -0.12 -10.32
N SER A 112 -13.08 -0.60 -9.07
CA SER A 112 -13.18 0.20 -7.86
C SER A 112 -12.08 1.27 -7.80
N ALA A 113 -10.81 0.90 -8.02
CA ALA A 113 -9.68 1.82 -7.98
C ALA A 113 -9.81 2.95 -9.02
N ARG A 114 -10.26 2.64 -10.26
CA ARG A 114 -10.49 3.67 -11.28
C ARG A 114 -11.64 4.60 -10.92
N ALA A 115 -12.72 4.08 -10.37
CA ALA A 115 -13.86 4.88 -9.92
C ALA A 115 -13.45 5.80 -8.75
N TYR A 116 -12.67 5.29 -7.80
CA TYR A 116 -12.11 6.10 -6.71
C TYR A 116 -11.27 7.26 -7.24
N ALA A 117 -10.36 7.02 -8.19
CA ALA A 117 -9.51 8.05 -8.75
C ALA A 117 -10.30 9.21 -9.35
N ALA A 118 -11.38 8.93 -10.08
CA ALA A 118 -12.25 9.94 -10.65
C ALA A 118 -12.97 10.78 -9.56
N ARG A 119 -13.43 10.14 -8.49
CA ARG A 119 -14.05 10.81 -7.34
C ARG A 119 -13.07 11.68 -6.57
N ALA A 120 -11.91 11.12 -6.25
CA ALA A 120 -10.86 11.78 -5.47
C ALA A 120 -10.32 13.03 -6.20
N LEU A 121 -10.19 12.98 -7.52
CA LEU A 121 -9.75 14.12 -8.32
C LEU A 121 -10.67 15.34 -8.15
N ALA A 122 -11.97 15.14 -8.07
CA ALA A 122 -12.94 16.22 -7.93
C ALA A 122 -12.87 16.94 -6.57
N VAL A 123 -12.26 16.32 -5.56
CA VAL A 123 -12.21 16.80 -4.18
C VAL A 123 -10.78 16.75 -3.61
N TRP A 124 -9.77 16.84 -4.46
CA TRP A 124 -8.36 16.61 -4.19
C TRP A 124 -7.83 17.32 -2.94
N ASP A 125 -8.17 18.59 -2.78
CA ASP A 125 -7.65 19.45 -1.71
C ASP A 125 -8.49 19.39 -0.42
N LEU A 126 -9.61 18.66 -0.44
CA LEU A 126 -10.44 18.55 0.75
C LEU A 126 -9.72 17.77 1.86
N PRO A 127 -9.89 18.18 3.12
CA PRO A 127 -9.42 17.41 4.27
C PRO A 127 -10.05 16.01 4.26
N HIS A 128 -9.21 14.98 4.36
CA HIS A 128 -9.65 13.60 4.47
C HIS A 128 -9.64 13.11 5.91
N HIS A 129 -8.50 13.21 6.59
CA HIS A 129 -8.39 12.89 8.01
C HIS A 129 -7.25 13.68 8.66
N ARG A 130 -7.22 13.64 10.00
CA ARG A 130 -6.15 14.24 10.79
C ARG A 130 -5.35 13.15 11.48
N TYR A 131 -4.02 13.27 11.36
CA TYR A 131 -3.09 12.47 12.14
C TYR A 131 -2.23 13.42 12.99
N CYS A 132 -2.38 13.37 14.32
CA CYS A 132 -1.83 14.38 15.22
C CYS A 132 -2.18 15.80 14.73
N ASP A 133 -1.19 16.62 14.47
CA ASP A 133 -1.38 17.99 13.98
C ASP A 133 -1.40 18.13 12.46
N THR A 134 -1.19 17.04 11.74
CA THR A 134 -1.15 17.02 10.28
C THR A 134 -2.52 16.68 9.70
N VAL A 135 -2.99 17.51 8.77
CA VAL A 135 -4.17 17.22 7.95
C VAL A 135 -3.71 16.51 6.69
N VAL A 136 -4.20 15.30 6.47
CA VAL A 136 -4.04 14.58 5.20
C VAL A 136 -5.23 14.92 4.32
N THR A 137 -4.97 15.36 3.09
CA THR A 137 -6.00 15.64 2.08
C THR A 137 -6.43 14.38 1.34
N VAL A 138 -7.50 14.47 0.56
CA VAL A 138 -7.92 13.40 -0.36
C VAL A 138 -6.81 13.06 -1.35
N GLY A 139 -6.13 14.09 -1.89
CA GLY A 139 -4.95 13.88 -2.75
C GLY A 139 -3.81 13.17 -2.02
N GLY A 140 -3.60 13.46 -0.73
CA GLY A 140 -2.66 12.72 0.10
C GLY A 140 -3.03 11.24 0.23
N MET A 141 -4.32 10.93 0.48
CA MET A 141 -4.79 9.53 0.53
C MET A 141 -4.62 8.81 -0.81
N MET A 142 -4.83 9.50 -1.93
CA MET A 142 -4.50 8.94 -3.24
C MET A 142 -3.01 8.63 -3.36
N GLY A 143 -2.14 9.42 -2.72
CA GLY A 143 -0.70 9.15 -2.65
C GLY A 143 -0.37 7.86 -1.91
N ALA A 144 -1.03 7.62 -0.78
CA ALA A 144 -0.92 6.35 -0.05
C ALA A 144 -1.38 5.18 -0.91
N ALA A 145 -2.56 5.28 -1.53
CA ALA A 145 -3.11 4.25 -2.41
C ALA A 145 -2.19 3.98 -3.62
N CYS A 146 -1.67 5.02 -4.24
CA CYS A 146 -0.74 4.89 -5.36
C CYS A 146 0.51 4.11 -4.97
N ALA A 147 1.12 4.42 -3.83
CA ALA A 147 2.28 3.68 -3.32
C ALA A 147 1.91 2.22 -3.04
N GLU A 148 0.74 1.96 -2.47
CA GLU A 148 0.25 0.60 -2.17
C GLU A 148 0.07 -0.24 -3.44
N TRP A 149 -0.49 0.32 -4.51
CA TRP A 149 -0.62 -0.38 -5.78
C TRP A 149 0.75 -0.80 -6.34
N HIS A 150 1.72 0.07 -6.32
CA HIS A 150 3.06 -0.25 -6.82
C HIS A 150 3.82 -1.23 -5.92
N LEU A 151 3.65 -1.16 -4.60
CA LEU A 151 4.21 -2.12 -3.66
C LEU A 151 3.62 -3.52 -3.87
N HIS A 152 2.32 -3.63 -4.08
CA HIS A 152 1.68 -4.92 -4.38
C HIS A 152 1.93 -5.40 -5.81
N ALA A 153 2.18 -4.51 -6.78
CA ALA A 153 2.71 -4.91 -8.08
C ALA A 153 4.08 -5.58 -7.94
N TRP A 154 4.94 -5.07 -7.04
CA TRP A 154 6.22 -5.71 -6.73
C TRP A 154 6.03 -7.10 -6.08
N ASP A 155 5.08 -7.26 -5.16
CA ASP A 155 4.76 -8.55 -4.53
C ASP A 155 4.28 -9.58 -5.59
N LEU A 156 3.39 -9.16 -6.51
CA LEU A 156 2.90 -10.01 -7.60
C LEU A 156 4.00 -10.38 -8.60
N ALA A 157 4.82 -9.40 -9.00
CA ALA A 157 5.96 -9.66 -9.88
C ALA A 157 6.93 -10.67 -9.25
N ALA A 158 7.21 -10.51 -7.97
CA ALA A 158 8.04 -11.42 -7.20
C ALA A 158 7.51 -12.86 -7.19
N SER A 159 6.20 -13.04 -7.10
CA SER A 159 5.55 -14.37 -7.17
C SER A 159 5.68 -15.02 -8.55
N LEU A 160 5.88 -14.21 -9.59
CA LEU A 160 6.18 -14.67 -10.96
C LEU A 160 7.68 -14.82 -11.23
N GLY A 161 8.55 -14.60 -10.24
CA GLY A 161 10.01 -14.60 -10.43
C GLY A 161 10.51 -13.43 -11.28
N LYS A 162 9.77 -12.31 -11.32
CA LYS A 162 10.07 -11.12 -12.10
C LYS A 162 10.50 -9.97 -11.19
N ASP A 163 11.34 -9.11 -11.73
CA ASP A 163 11.64 -7.83 -11.12
C ASP A 163 10.59 -6.79 -11.52
N TYR A 164 10.31 -5.89 -10.58
CA TYR A 164 9.45 -4.74 -10.82
C TYR A 164 10.06 -3.50 -10.20
N GLN A 165 10.08 -2.43 -10.98
CA GLN A 165 10.44 -1.10 -10.55
C GLN A 165 9.47 -0.09 -11.19
N PRO A 166 8.88 0.84 -10.43
CA PRO A 166 8.02 1.89 -10.98
C PRO A 166 8.81 2.89 -11.81
N ALA A 167 8.16 3.48 -12.81
CA ALA A 167 8.81 4.47 -13.69
C ALA A 167 9.17 5.80 -12.98
N SER A 168 8.51 6.11 -11.85
CA SER A 168 8.68 7.37 -11.12
C SER A 168 8.73 7.13 -9.61
N PRO A 169 9.78 6.49 -9.09
CA PRO A 169 9.87 6.15 -7.67
C PRO A 169 9.88 7.38 -6.75
N GLU A 170 10.44 8.51 -7.18
CA GLU A 170 10.44 9.76 -6.41
C GLU A 170 9.03 10.35 -6.27
N LEU A 171 8.20 10.22 -7.31
CA LEU A 171 6.80 10.65 -7.25
C LEU A 171 6.00 9.77 -6.29
N LEU A 172 6.24 8.46 -6.28
CA LEU A 172 5.62 7.55 -5.32
C LEU A 172 6.05 7.88 -3.89
N ALA A 173 7.33 8.20 -3.67
CA ALA A 173 7.83 8.64 -2.38
C ALA A 173 7.16 9.93 -1.92
N ALA A 174 6.94 10.90 -2.82
CA ALA A 174 6.19 12.11 -2.51
C ALA A 174 4.72 11.80 -2.16
N GLY A 175 4.07 10.91 -2.90
CA GLY A 175 2.72 10.43 -2.62
C GLY A 175 2.60 9.73 -1.26
N TRP A 176 3.53 8.84 -0.94
CA TRP A 176 3.63 8.21 0.36
C TRP A 176 3.71 9.23 1.50
N GLN A 177 4.61 10.23 1.37
CA GLN A 177 4.77 11.26 2.40
C GLN A 177 3.52 12.14 2.55
N ALA A 178 2.79 12.40 1.45
CA ALA A 178 1.54 13.15 1.48
C ALA A 178 0.41 12.38 2.19
N GLY A 179 0.35 11.06 2.00
CA GLY A 179 -0.70 10.20 2.54
C GLY A 179 -0.37 9.60 3.91
N ILE A 180 0.91 9.34 4.18
CA ILE A 180 1.39 8.68 5.40
C ILE A 180 2.51 9.52 6.05
N PRO A 181 2.23 10.76 6.46
CA PRO A 181 3.25 11.68 6.96
C PRO A 181 3.91 11.23 8.26
N HIS A 182 3.29 10.33 9.00
CA HIS A 182 3.81 9.79 10.26
C HIS A 182 4.83 8.66 10.08
N LEU A 183 5.03 8.20 8.84
CA LEU A 183 6.06 7.24 8.46
C LEU A 183 7.03 7.86 7.47
N PRO A 184 7.88 8.81 7.91
CA PRO A 184 8.84 9.45 7.03
C PRO A 184 9.87 8.41 6.55
N LEU A 185 10.08 8.32 5.24
CA LEU A 185 10.98 7.33 4.60
C LEU A 185 12.38 7.31 5.21
N ALA A 186 12.94 8.49 5.51
CA ALA A 186 14.25 8.62 6.14
C ALA A 186 14.35 8.05 7.56
N THR A 187 13.23 7.95 8.29
CA THR A 187 13.22 7.47 9.68
C THR A 187 13.14 5.94 9.74
N VAL A 188 12.52 5.31 8.76
CA VAL A 188 12.40 3.84 8.69
C VAL A 188 13.76 3.22 8.41
N ALA A 189 14.57 3.80 7.53
CA ALA A 189 15.92 3.37 7.24
C ALA A 189 16.83 3.34 8.51
N ARG A 190 16.56 4.20 9.50
CA ARG A 190 17.34 4.26 10.75
C ARG A 190 16.93 3.28 11.84
N ARG A 191 15.72 2.72 11.81
CA ARG A 191 15.18 1.93 12.93
C ARG A 191 15.09 0.43 12.68
N GLY A 192 15.27 -0.06 11.45
CA GLY A 192 15.11 -1.48 11.13
C GLY A 192 13.74 -2.04 11.50
N ALA A 193 12.77 -1.15 11.79
CA ALA A 193 11.42 -1.50 12.18
C ALA A 193 10.53 -1.42 10.94
N ALA A 194 10.38 -2.54 10.27
CA ALA A 194 9.35 -2.72 9.26
C ALA A 194 7.99 -2.50 9.91
N ILE A 195 7.30 -1.44 9.52
CA ILE A 195 5.87 -1.32 9.76
C ILE A 195 5.23 -1.84 8.49
N ALA A 196 4.67 -3.03 8.59
CA ALA A 196 3.87 -3.58 7.53
C ALA A 196 2.65 -2.67 7.32
N VAL A 197 2.65 -1.91 6.25
CA VAL A 197 1.42 -1.49 5.61
C VAL A 197 0.85 -2.78 5.03
N ALA A 198 -0.30 -3.22 5.57
CA ALA A 198 -1.01 -4.42 5.18
C ALA A 198 -0.23 -5.76 5.29
N GLY A 199 -0.15 -6.32 6.46
CA GLY A 199 -0.12 -7.77 6.63
C GLY A 199 1.22 -8.51 6.73
N ALA A 200 2.39 -7.85 6.69
CA ALA A 200 3.66 -8.55 6.88
C ALA A 200 4.08 -8.58 8.37
N PRO A 201 4.19 -9.74 9.03
CA PRO A 201 4.76 -9.83 10.36
C PRO A 201 6.26 -9.50 10.32
N ALA A 202 6.70 -8.63 11.24
CA ALA A 202 8.11 -8.29 11.40
C ALA A 202 8.94 -9.57 11.61
N ARG A 203 9.86 -9.88 10.71
CA ARG A 203 10.88 -10.90 10.96
C ARG A 203 11.74 -10.41 12.13
N ARG A 204 11.76 -11.14 13.23
CA ARG A 204 12.74 -10.95 14.29
C ARG A 204 14.11 -11.23 13.70
N ALA A 205 14.90 -10.19 13.46
CA ALA A 205 16.32 -10.31 13.23
C ALA A 205 16.97 -10.69 14.57
N GLY A 206 17.13 -11.97 14.80
CA GLY A 206 18.03 -12.49 15.83
C GLY A 206 19.46 -12.37 15.32
N GLY A 207 20.19 -11.39 15.77
CA GLY A 207 21.59 -11.22 15.42
C GLY A 207 22.20 -10.02 16.13
N ASN A 208 22.98 -10.25 17.18
CA ASN A 208 23.89 -9.27 17.78
C ASN A 208 24.99 -8.92 16.78
N GLY A 209 24.80 -7.90 15.99
CA GLY A 209 25.82 -7.32 15.13
C GLY A 209 25.41 -5.89 14.78
N ARG A 210 26.16 -4.90 15.27
CA ARG A 210 26.10 -3.50 14.85
C ARG A 210 26.65 -3.34 13.42
N ALA A 211 26.03 -3.95 12.43
CA ALA A 211 26.17 -3.51 11.06
C ALA A 211 25.16 -2.39 10.87
N GLY A 212 25.58 -1.21 10.44
CA GLY A 212 24.68 -0.09 10.12
C GLY A 212 23.62 -0.62 9.14
N ALA A 213 22.34 -0.28 9.38
CA ALA A 213 21.29 -0.64 8.45
C ALA A 213 21.68 -0.11 7.05
N PRO A 214 21.51 -0.91 5.98
CA PRO A 214 21.81 -0.46 4.64
C PRO A 214 21.05 0.85 4.35
N GLN A 215 21.74 1.84 3.82
CA GLN A 215 21.07 3.05 3.33
C GLN A 215 20.44 2.71 2.00
N PRO A 216 19.19 3.13 1.77
CA PRO A 216 18.53 2.87 0.50
C PRO A 216 19.25 3.61 -0.63
N ASP A 217 19.51 2.90 -1.74
CA ASP A 217 20.18 3.46 -2.92
C ASP A 217 19.25 4.38 -3.75
N GLY A 218 17.97 4.50 -3.37
CA GLY A 218 17.00 5.35 -4.05
C GLY A 218 15.61 5.37 -3.39
N ALA A 219 14.72 6.16 -3.97
CA ALA A 219 13.37 6.37 -3.45
C ALA A 219 12.54 5.08 -3.41
N TRP A 220 12.71 4.19 -4.40
CA TRP A 220 11.99 2.91 -4.43
C TRP A 220 12.43 1.97 -3.32
N GLU A 221 13.71 1.84 -3.12
CA GLU A 221 14.24 1.01 -2.03
C GLU A 221 13.81 1.53 -0.66
N ALA A 222 13.80 2.87 -0.49
CA ALA A 222 13.28 3.49 0.71
C ALA A 222 11.79 3.14 0.96
N LEU A 223 10.96 3.11 -0.09
CA LEU A 223 9.55 2.71 -0.02
C LEU A 223 9.40 1.22 0.35
N LEU A 224 10.17 0.34 -0.29
CA LEU A 224 10.17 -1.09 0.04
C LEU A 224 10.52 -1.32 1.50
N LEU A 225 11.59 -0.70 1.99
CA LEU A 225 12.00 -0.79 3.39
C LEU A 225 10.95 -0.21 4.35
N ALA A 226 10.35 0.95 4.01
CA ALA A 226 9.30 1.58 4.80
C ALA A 226 8.06 0.70 4.93
N SER A 227 7.73 -0.04 3.88
CA SER A 227 6.60 -0.98 3.85
C SER A 227 6.92 -2.36 4.39
N GLY A 228 8.14 -2.59 4.90
CA GLY A 228 8.56 -3.87 5.47
C GLY A 228 9.05 -4.91 4.46
N ARG A 229 9.24 -4.51 3.22
CA ARG A 229 9.77 -5.38 2.16
C ARG A 229 11.29 -5.32 2.13
N ALA A 230 11.94 -6.45 1.83
CA ALA A 230 13.38 -6.49 1.63
C ALA A 230 13.67 -6.31 0.13
N PRO A 231 14.41 -5.27 -0.28
CA PRO A 231 14.89 -5.14 -1.65
C PRO A 231 15.68 -6.40 -2.06
N ARG A 232 15.59 -6.79 -3.31
CA ARG A 232 16.28 -7.97 -3.87
C ARG A 232 17.55 -7.54 -4.57
#